data_b83cf248933f16bcb571323fe3277e43
#
_entry.id   b83cf248933f16bcb571323fe3277e43
#
_cell.length_a   1.000
_cell.length_b   1.000
_cell.length_c   1.000
_cell.angle_alpha   90.00
_cell.angle_beta   90.00
_cell.angle_gamma   90.00
#
_symmetry.space_group_name_H-M   'P 1'
#
loop_
_entity.id
_entity.type
_entity.pdbx_description
1 polymer ?
#
loop_
_entity_poly.entity_id
_entity_poly.type
_entity_poly.pdbx_seq_one_letter_code
_entity_poly.pdbx_strand_id
1 'polypeptide(L)'
;MYSTELKNKYNELKEQLHPDAKKLLEQWAAVLKQYEGDMFEFDVRGKKIKQELTYKSISGTKISKVYLPKYKDWGDILKWQLQENVPGEFPYTAGVFQLKREGEDPTRMFAGEGGPERTNRRFHYVSLGQPAKRLSTAFDSVTLYGEDPDQRPDIYGKVGNSGVSIATVDDAKKLYSGFDLCDAKTSVSMTINGPAPILLAFFMNAAIDQQCEKYIIENNLREAVNKTIKSKYNIDALPKYVGVDGREIIPAKGNLEGILPEGNDGLGLRLLGLSGSDVLPADVYEKIKATALSTVRGTVQADILKEDQAQNTCIFSTELDRKSVV
;
A
#
# COMPACT_ATOMS: atom_id res chain seq x y z
N MET A 1 19.68 -51.43 30.93
CA MET A 1 21.07 -51.07 30.58
C MET A 1 21.15 -50.39 29.21
N TYR A 2 20.73 -51.02 28.11
CA TYR A 2 20.77 -50.42 26.76
C TYR A 2 20.04 -49.07 26.60
N SER A 3 18.92 -48.85 27.29
CA SER A 3 18.14 -47.60 27.19
C SER A 3 18.87 -46.38 27.78
N THR A 4 19.71 -46.58 28.80
CA THR A 4 20.47 -45.51 29.45
C THR A 4 21.68 -45.09 28.62
N GLU A 5 22.38 -46.07 28.08
CA GLU A 5 23.52 -45.84 27.18
C GLU A 5 23.11 -45.11 25.90
N LEU A 6 22.01 -45.53 25.28
CA LEU A 6 21.45 -44.84 24.10
C LEU A 6 21.04 -43.40 24.40
N LYS A 7 20.44 -43.16 25.57
CA LYS A 7 20.11 -41.81 26.00
C LYS A 7 21.33 -40.93 26.21
N ASN A 8 22.36 -41.49 26.82
CA ASN A 8 23.61 -40.75 27.04
C ASN A 8 24.29 -40.40 25.72
N LYS A 9 24.35 -41.35 24.78
CA LYS A 9 24.93 -41.14 23.47
C LYS A 9 24.11 -40.15 22.63
N TYR A 10 22.77 -40.17 22.74
CA TYR A 10 21.89 -39.19 22.12
C TYR A 10 22.18 -37.78 22.65
N ASN A 11 22.30 -37.62 23.97
CA ASN A 11 22.59 -36.32 24.58
C ASN A 11 23.98 -35.82 24.20
N GLU A 12 24.99 -36.69 24.17
CA GLU A 12 26.35 -36.39 23.74
C GLU A 12 26.37 -35.87 22.28
N LEU A 13 25.71 -36.57 21.36
CA LEU A 13 25.59 -36.15 19.96
C LEU A 13 24.84 -34.84 19.82
N LYS A 14 23.80 -34.63 20.63
CA LYS A 14 23.04 -33.38 20.65
C LYS A 14 23.89 -32.19 21.09
N GLU A 15 24.79 -32.37 22.05
CA GLU A 15 25.72 -31.33 22.50
C GLU A 15 26.82 -31.02 21.49
N GLN A 16 27.16 -31.95 20.59
CA GLN A 16 28.14 -31.73 19.52
C GLN A 16 27.55 -30.95 18.31
N LEU A 17 26.24 -30.80 18.22
CA LEU A 17 25.62 -30.03 17.13
C LEU A 17 25.97 -28.55 17.21
N HIS A 18 26.12 -27.94 16.03
CA HIS A 18 26.21 -26.47 15.93
C HIS A 18 24.99 -25.82 16.62
N PRO A 19 25.15 -24.72 17.36
CA PRO A 19 24.05 -24.06 18.08
C PRO A 19 22.83 -23.78 17.23
N ASP A 20 23.01 -23.29 15.98
CA ASP A 20 21.91 -23.01 15.06
C ASP A 20 21.14 -24.27 14.64
N ALA A 21 21.86 -25.38 14.37
CA ALA A 21 21.26 -26.68 14.05
C ALA A 21 20.45 -27.22 15.22
N LYS A 22 20.98 -27.08 16.44
CA LYS A 22 20.29 -27.47 17.68
C LYS A 22 18.99 -26.70 17.85
N LYS A 23 19.04 -25.37 17.64
CA LYS A 23 17.87 -24.48 17.70
C LYS A 23 16.81 -24.86 16.67
N LEU A 24 17.19 -25.11 15.42
CA LEU A 24 16.27 -25.53 14.36
C LEU A 24 15.56 -26.85 14.71
N LEU A 25 16.28 -27.84 15.22
CA LEU A 25 15.71 -29.13 15.65
C LEU A 25 14.76 -28.98 16.84
N GLU A 26 15.09 -28.13 17.80
CA GLU A 26 14.22 -27.85 18.96
C GLU A 26 12.93 -27.15 18.58
N GLN A 27 12.97 -26.28 17.57
CA GLN A 27 11.80 -25.56 17.06
C GLN A 27 10.91 -26.41 16.15
N TRP A 28 11.40 -27.53 15.62
CA TRP A 28 10.71 -28.36 14.63
C TRP A 28 9.30 -28.77 15.04
N ALA A 29 9.12 -29.26 16.27
CA ALA A 29 7.82 -29.67 16.78
C ALA A 29 6.82 -28.50 16.85
N ALA A 30 7.29 -27.29 17.17
CA ALA A 30 6.48 -26.10 17.19
C ALA A 30 6.07 -25.67 15.77
N VAL A 31 6.99 -25.74 14.81
CA VAL A 31 6.73 -25.47 13.39
C VAL A 31 5.66 -26.43 12.85
N LEU A 32 5.77 -27.73 13.10
CA LEU A 32 4.77 -28.71 12.68
C LEU A 32 3.38 -28.34 13.23
N LYS A 33 3.29 -28.08 14.54
CA LYS A 33 2.05 -27.74 15.22
C LYS A 33 1.41 -26.46 14.67
N GLN A 34 2.22 -25.48 14.28
CA GLN A 34 1.76 -24.20 13.78
C GLN A 34 1.04 -24.33 12.43
N TYR A 35 1.45 -25.28 11.59
CA TYR A 35 0.90 -25.49 10.24
C TYR A 35 0.00 -26.74 10.13
N GLU A 36 -0.26 -27.46 11.21
CA GLU A 36 -1.08 -28.69 11.22
C GLU A 36 -2.59 -28.39 11.16
N GLY A 37 -3.00 -27.18 11.51
CA GLY A 37 -4.40 -26.76 11.53
C GLY A 37 -4.95 -26.29 10.17
N ASP A 38 -6.22 -25.96 10.14
CA ASP A 38 -6.89 -25.33 8.97
C ASP A 38 -6.58 -23.83 8.87
N MET A 39 -6.16 -23.20 9.96
CA MET A 39 -5.94 -21.75 10.05
C MET A 39 -4.60 -21.44 10.72
N PHE A 40 -3.90 -20.47 10.16
CA PHE A 40 -2.70 -19.89 10.72
C PHE A 40 -3.02 -18.50 11.30
N GLU A 41 -2.69 -18.28 12.55
CA GLU A 41 -2.92 -16.99 13.21
C GLU A 41 -1.57 -16.37 13.60
N PHE A 42 -1.39 -15.10 13.24
CA PHE A 42 -0.22 -14.34 13.65
C PHE A 42 -0.61 -12.88 13.97
N ASP A 43 0.15 -12.27 14.85
CA ASP A 43 -0.09 -10.90 15.28
C ASP A 43 0.73 -9.93 14.43
N VAL A 44 0.07 -8.90 13.89
CA VAL A 44 0.73 -7.79 13.19
C VAL A 44 0.25 -6.49 13.82
N ARG A 45 1.11 -5.85 14.56
CA ARG A 45 0.83 -4.56 15.20
C ARG A 45 -0.44 -4.59 16.09
N GLY A 46 -0.62 -5.66 16.86
CA GLY A 46 -1.75 -5.84 17.76
C GLY A 46 -3.05 -6.28 17.10
N LYS A 47 -3.03 -6.59 15.80
CA LYS A 47 -4.17 -7.19 15.07
C LYS A 47 -3.86 -8.64 14.74
N LYS A 48 -4.74 -9.56 15.15
CA LYS A 48 -4.64 -10.97 14.77
C LYS A 48 -5.07 -11.13 13.30
N ILE A 49 -4.16 -11.62 12.50
CA ILE A 49 -4.41 -11.97 11.10
C ILE A 49 -4.58 -13.47 11.01
N LYS A 50 -5.67 -13.90 10.36
CA LYS A 50 -5.96 -15.30 10.10
C LYS A 50 -5.72 -15.61 8.63
N GLN A 51 -5.10 -16.75 8.38
CA GLN A 51 -4.86 -17.25 7.02
C GLN A 51 -5.30 -18.71 6.94
N GLU A 52 -6.08 -19.06 5.91
CA GLU A 52 -6.40 -20.45 5.65
C GLU A 52 -5.17 -21.22 5.18
N LEU A 53 -4.89 -22.35 5.83
CA LEU A 53 -3.80 -23.27 5.51
C LEU A 53 -4.20 -24.36 4.51
N THR A 54 -5.48 -24.45 4.15
CA THR A 54 -5.96 -25.48 3.24
C THR A 54 -6.55 -24.85 1.97
N TYR A 55 -6.43 -25.56 0.87
CA TYR A 55 -7.10 -25.30 -0.40
C TYR A 55 -8.09 -26.43 -0.68
N LYS A 56 -9.31 -26.09 -1.08
CA LYS A 56 -10.32 -27.06 -1.43
C LYS A 56 -10.32 -27.25 -2.95
N SER A 57 -10.01 -28.45 -3.41
CA SER A 57 -10.06 -28.80 -4.83
C SER A 57 -11.50 -28.79 -5.37
N ILE A 58 -11.65 -28.82 -6.69
CA ILE A 58 -12.96 -28.94 -7.36
C ILE A 58 -13.71 -30.20 -6.90
N SER A 59 -12.99 -31.29 -6.62
CA SER A 59 -13.56 -32.55 -6.07
C SER A 59 -13.91 -32.46 -4.59
N GLY A 60 -13.66 -31.34 -3.92
CA GLY A 60 -13.94 -31.16 -2.50
C GLY A 60 -12.83 -31.63 -1.55
N THR A 61 -11.72 -32.15 -2.07
CA THR A 61 -10.58 -32.60 -1.26
C THR A 61 -9.83 -31.40 -0.67
N LYS A 62 -9.55 -31.44 0.64
CA LYS A 62 -8.70 -30.46 1.30
C LYS A 62 -7.23 -30.77 1.04
N ILE A 63 -6.50 -29.79 0.52
CA ILE A 63 -5.07 -29.87 0.22
C ILE A 63 -4.37 -28.82 1.08
N SER A 64 -3.31 -29.21 1.80
CA SER A 64 -2.51 -28.27 2.58
C SER A 64 -1.80 -27.27 1.64
N LYS A 65 -1.81 -25.98 1.99
CA LYS A 65 -1.08 -24.93 1.25
C LYS A 65 0.42 -24.96 1.50
N VAL A 66 0.84 -25.56 2.61
CA VAL A 66 2.25 -25.72 2.98
C VAL A 66 2.53 -27.20 3.13
N TYR A 67 3.55 -27.68 2.44
CA TYR A 67 4.00 -29.07 2.60
C TYR A 67 4.89 -29.18 3.84
N LEU A 68 4.51 -30.06 4.76
CA LEU A 68 5.30 -30.41 5.92
C LEU A 68 5.68 -31.89 5.84
N PRO A 69 6.99 -32.20 5.80
CA PRO A 69 7.44 -33.57 5.74
C PRO A 69 7.25 -34.29 7.09
N LYS A 70 7.10 -35.58 7.03
CA LYS A 70 6.99 -36.47 8.22
C LYS A 70 8.34 -37.05 8.63
N TYR A 71 9.40 -36.25 8.49
CA TYR A 71 10.75 -36.67 8.85
C TYR A 71 10.92 -36.87 10.36
N LYS A 72 11.73 -37.86 10.74
CA LYS A 72 12.10 -38.12 12.12
C LYS A 72 13.61 -38.02 12.35
N ASP A 73 14.37 -38.17 11.28
CA ASP A 73 15.82 -38.05 11.29
C ASP A 73 16.27 -36.60 11.32
N TRP A 74 17.28 -36.30 12.14
CA TRP A 74 17.78 -34.92 12.29
C TRP A 74 18.40 -34.40 11.02
N GLY A 75 19.07 -35.23 10.25
CA GLY A 75 19.70 -34.85 9.00
C GLY A 75 18.65 -34.42 7.97
N ASP A 76 17.57 -35.20 7.83
CA ASP A 76 16.48 -34.91 6.91
C ASP A 76 15.69 -33.66 7.33
N ILE A 77 15.44 -33.48 8.63
CA ILE A 77 14.79 -32.29 9.18
C ILE A 77 15.63 -31.05 8.90
N LEU A 78 16.91 -31.05 9.20
CA LEU A 78 17.81 -29.92 8.96
C LEU A 78 17.96 -29.64 7.47
N LYS A 79 18.12 -30.68 6.63
CA LYS A 79 18.19 -30.52 5.19
C LYS A 79 16.96 -29.83 4.64
N TRP A 80 15.77 -30.24 5.06
CA TRP A 80 14.53 -29.62 4.63
C TRP A 80 14.42 -28.16 5.10
N GLN A 81 14.72 -27.87 6.38
CA GLN A 81 14.70 -26.50 6.88
C GLN A 81 15.70 -25.58 6.20
N LEU A 82 16.84 -26.09 5.76
CA LEU A 82 17.88 -25.30 5.07
C LEU A 82 17.68 -25.18 3.56
N GLN A 83 16.85 -26.01 2.95
CA GLN A 83 16.64 -26.04 1.50
C GLN A 83 15.22 -25.66 1.07
N GLU A 84 14.22 -25.91 1.90
CA GLU A 84 12.81 -25.72 1.54
C GLU A 84 12.09 -24.76 2.48
N ASN A 85 12.03 -25.06 3.76
CA ASN A 85 11.46 -24.28 4.85
C ASN A 85 10.00 -23.79 4.67
N VAL A 86 9.42 -23.18 5.70
CA VAL A 86 8.04 -22.69 5.79
C VAL A 86 7.93 -21.21 5.41
N PRO A 87 6.70 -20.68 5.17
CA PRO A 87 6.48 -19.26 4.94
C PRO A 87 7.06 -18.35 6.02
N GLY A 88 7.78 -17.31 5.61
CA GLY A 88 8.43 -16.36 6.52
C GLY A 88 9.87 -16.71 6.90
N GLU A 89 10.31 -17.92 6.60
CA GLU A 89 11.69 -18.40 6.80
C GLU A 89 12.41 -18.53 5.46
N PHE A 90 13.72 -18.37 5.44
CA PHE A 90 14.50 -18.57 4.22
C PHE A 90 15.01 -20.04 4.16
N PRO A 91 14.97 -20.68 2.98
CA PRO A 91 14.66 -20.18 1.62
C PRO A 91 13.19 -20.23 1.19
N TYR A 92 12.27 -20.73 1.96
CA TYR A 92 10.85 -20.86 1.69
C TYR A 92 10.48 -21.40 0.29
N THR A 93 10.44 -22.70 0.15
CA THR A 93 9.99 -23.40 -1.07
C THR A 93 8.90 -24.45 -0.80
N ALA A 94 8.50 -24.63 0.46
CA ALA A 94 7.49 -25.63 0.86
C ALA A 94 6.05 -25.23 0.55
N GLY A 95 5.82 -24.06 -0.06
CA GLY A 95 4.48 -23.61 -0.45
C GLY A 95 3.93 -24.35 -1.66
N VAL A 96 2.81 -25.03 -1.50
CA VAL A 96 2.05 -25.67 -2.58
C VAL A 96 1.07 -24.70 -3.21
N PHE A 97 0.41 -23.89 -2.39
CA PHE A 97 -0.47 -22.80 -2.80
C PHE A 97 -0.14 -21.53 -2.02
N GLN A 98 -0.44 -20.38 -2.63
CA GLN A 98 -0.21 -19.09 -1.99
C GLN A 98 -1.00 -18.95 -0.69
N LEU A 99 -0.34 -18.48 0.36
CA LEU A 99 -0.98 -18.01 1.57
C LEU A 99 -1.49 -16.59 1.32
N LYS A 100 -2.82 -16.47 1.19
CA LYS A 100 -3.48 -15.17 1.00
C LYS A 100 -4.13 -14.74 2.31
N ARG A 101 -4.08 -13.46 2.61
CA ARG A 101 -4.89 -12.90 3.70
C ARG A 101 -6.37 -13.03 3.36
N GLU A 102 -7.19 -13.29 4.35
CA GLU A 102 -8.63 -13.38 4.16
C GLU A 102 -9.17 -12.04 3.64
N GLY A 103 -9.94 -12.07 2.55
CA GLY A 103 -10.51 -10.87 1.92
C GLY A 103 -9.53 -10.00 1.11
N GLU A 104 -8.28 -10.42 0.89
CA GLU A 104 -7.35 -9.76 -0.01
C GLU A 104 -7.25 -10.50 -1.35
N ASP A 105 -7.82 -9.92 -2.41
CA ASP A 105 -7.48 -10.31 -3.77
C ASP A 105 -6.18 -9.59 -4.18
N PRO A 106 -5.21 -10.29 -4.80
CA PRO A 106 -3.99 -9.67 -5.32
C PRO A 106 -4.23 -8.81 -6.57
N THR A 107 -5.46 -8.67 -7.04
CA THR A 107 -5.80 -7.88 -8.23
C THR A 107 -5.40 -6.42 -8.05
N ARG A 108 -4.59 -5.92 -8.98
CA ARG A 108 -4.22 -4.52 -9.07
C ARG A 108 -5.14 -3.77 -10.02
N MET A 109 -5.60 -2.61 -9.60
CA MET A 109 -6.29 -1.65 -10.44
C MET A 109 -5.23 -0.72 -11.03
N PHE A 110 -4.87 -0.93 -12.30
CA PHE A 110 -3.91 -0.08 -12.99
C PHE A 110 -4.66 0.98 -13.80
N ALA A 111 -4.32 2.24 -13.58
CA ALA A 111 -4.84 3.36 -14.37
C ALA A 111 -3.87 4.54 -14.38
N GLY A 112 -4.01 5.37 -15.41
CA GLY A 112 -3.29 6.62 -15.57
C GLY A 112 -3.61 7.21 -16.94
N GLU A 113 -4.49 8.21 -16.96
CA GLU A 113 -4.87 8.93 -18.17
C GLU A 113 -5.46 10.29 -17.84
N GLY A 114 -5.16 11.28 -18.65
CA GLY A 114 -5.72 12.61 -18.53
C GLY A 114 -5.41 13.33 -17.22
N GLY A 115 -6.35 14.09 -16.72
CA GLY A 115 -6.27 14.72 -15.41
C GLY A 115 -6.59 13.77 -14.26
N PRO A 116 -6.37 14.22 -13.00
CA PRO A 116 -6.57 13.40 -11.81
C PRO A 116 -8.01 12.92 -11.67
N GLU A 117 -9.01 13.73 -12.01
CA GLU A 117 -10.42 13.38 -11.89
C GLU A 117 -10.81 12.22 -12.83
N ARG A 118 -10.26 12.21 -14.05
CA ARG A 118 -10.52 11.14 -15.02
C ARG A 118 -9.95 9.81 -14.54
N THR A 119 -8.72 9.82 -14.05
CA THR A 119 -8.08 8.63 -13.48
C THR A 119 -8.74 8.17 -12.18
N ASN A 120 -9.15 9.11 -11.30
CA ASN A 120 -9.92 8.82 -10.11
C ASN A 120 -11.20 8.05 -10.44
N ARG A 121 -11.99 8.55 -11.40
CA ARG A 121 -13.21 7.88 -11.85
C ARG A 121 -12.92 6.48 -12.40
N ARG A 122 -11.82 6.32 -13.14
CA ARG A 122 -11.39 5.02 -13.64
C ARG A 122 -11.06 4.07 -12.47
N PHE A 123 -10.35 4.52 -11.45
CA PHE A 123 -10.07 3.72 -10.26
C PHE A 123 -11.36 3.27 -9.56
N HIS A 124 -12.31 4.15 -9.36
CA HIS A 124 -13.60 3.79 -8.78
C HIS A 124 -14.32 2.74 -9.60
N TYR A 125 -14.37 2.90 -10.91
CA TYR A 125 -15.02 1.95 -11.81
C TYR A 125 -14.37 0.55 -11.74
N VAL A 126 -13.06 0.46 -11.84
CA VAL A 126 -12.37 -0.84 -11.85
C VAL A 126 -12.27 -1.49 -10.46
N SER A 127 -12.52 -0.74 -9.40
CA SER A 127 -12.49 -1.23 -8.02
C SER A 127 -13.87 -1.64 -7.47
N LEU A 128 -14.93 -1.46 -8.27
CA LEU A 128 -16.28 -1.84 -7.86
C LEU A 128 -16.34 -3.33 -7.48
N GLY A 129 -16.95 -3.62 -6.32
CA GLY A 129 -17.09 -4.98 -5.81
C GLY A 129 -15.80 -5.68 -5.37
N GLN A 130 -14.64 -5.01 -5.46
CA GLN A 130 -13.39 -5.60 -5.04
C GLN A 130 -13.19 -5.49 -3.51
N PRO A 131 -12.72 -6.55 -2.84
CA PRO A 131 -12.54 -6.57 -1.40
C PRO A 131 -11.39 -5.69 -0.90
N ALA A 132 -10.41 -5.40 -1.77
CA ALA A 132 -9.26 -4.54 -1.50
C ALA A 132 -9.01 -3.57 -2.66
N LYS A 133 -8.53 -2.38 -2.35
CA LYS A 133 -8.23 -1.32 -3.31
C LYS A 133 -6.70 -1.21 -3.48
N ARG A 134 -6.17 -1.76 -4.56
CA ARG A 134 -4.73 -1.75 -4.87
C ARG A 134 -4.48 -0.90 -6.09
N LEU A 135 -4.40 0.41 -5.88
CA LEU A 135 -4.34 1.42 -6.92
C LEU A 135 -2.91 1.53 -7.46
N SER A 136 -2.70 1.11 -8.70
CA SER A 136 -1.41 1.25 -9.38
C SER A 136 -1.50 2.40 -10.39
N THR A 137 -0.76 3.46 -10.12
CA THR A 137 -0.83 4.71 -10.88
C THR A 137 0.29 4.80 -11.89
N ALA A 138 -0.05 5.03 -13.16
CA ALA A 138 0.87 5.47 -14.19
C ALA A 138 0.80 6.99 -14.32
N PHE A 139 1.95 7.66 -14.30
CA PHE A 139 2.08 9.09 -14.50
C PHE A 139 2.49 9.38 -15.95
N ASP A 140 2.06 10.51 -16.48
CA ASP A 140 2.45 10.97 -17.81
C ASP A 140 3.92 11.43 -17.84
N SER A 141 4.46 11.63 -19.04
CA SER A 141 5.84 12.06 -19.18
C SER A 141 6.11 13.46 -18.61
N VAL A 142 5.10 14.33 -18.56
CA VAL A 142 5.23 15.67 -17.99
C VAL A 142 5.49 15.57 -16.49
N THR A 143 4.66 14.78 -15.79
CA THR A 143 4.87 14.48 -14.37
C THR A 143 6.20 13.74 -14.12
N LEU A 144 6.56 12.78 -15.00
CA LEU A 144 7.83 12.05 -14.89
C LEU A 144 9.06 12.93 -15.05
N TYR A 145 8.97 14.02 -15.82
CA TYR A 145 10.05 15.00 -15.98
C TYR A 145 10.06 16.07 -14.87
N GLY A 146 9.06 16.10 -13.98
CA GLY A 146 8.91 17.13 -12.97
C GLY A 146 8.53 18.49 -13.55
N GLU A 147 7.89 18.49 -14.72
CA GLU A 147 7.39 19.67 -15.40
C GLU A 147 5.93 19.92 -15.07
N ASP A 148 5.51 21.19 -15.16
CA ASP A 148 4.10 21.58 -15.05
C ASP A 148 3.40 21.44 -16.41
N PRO A 149 2.09 21.15 -16.43
CA PRO A 149 1.29 21.20 -17.63
C PRO A 149 1.32 22.60 -18.27
N ASP A 150 1.66 22.66 -19.56
CA ASP A 150 1.76 23.91 -20.30
C ASP A 150 1.32 23.73 -21.77
N GLN A 151 1.07 24.82 -22.45
CA GLN A 151 0.75 24.85 -23.88
C GLN A 151 2.00 24.86 -24.78
N ARG A 152 3.20 24.79 -24.21
CA ARG A 152 4.44 24.67 -24.98
C ARG A 152 4.39 23.43 -25.90
N PRO A 153 4.93 23.52 -27.13
CA PRO A 153 4.86 22.44 -28.11
C PRO A 153 5.50 21.13 -27.64
N ASP A 154 6.52 21.19 -26.78
CA ASP A 154 7.24 20.04 -26.22
C ASP A 154 6.48 19.33 -25.09
N ILE A 155 5.49 20.01 -24.48
CA ILE A 155 4.73 19.51 -23.33
C ILE A 155 3.26 19.23 -23.69
N TYR A 156 2.59 20.12 -24.43
CA TYR A 156 1.14 20.10 -24.65
C TYR A 156 0.59 18.74 -25.08
N GLY A 157 1.21 18.09 -26.06
CA GLY A 157 0.76 16.79 -26.56
C GLY A 157 1.07 15.60 -25.65
N LYS A 158 1.77 15.82 -24.52
CA LYS A 158 2.18 14.79 -23.57
C LYS A 158 1.34 14.83 -22.29
N VAL A 159 0.65 15.95 -22.02
CA VAL A 159 -0.18 16.13 -20.81
C VAL A 159 -1.30 15.09 -20.80
N GLY A 160 -1.32 14.24 -19.76
CA GLY A 160 -2.32 13.19 -19.60
C GLY A 160 -2.26 12.06 -20.62
N ASN A 161 -1.18 11.97 -21.42
CA ASN A 161 -1.00 10.93 -22.40
C ASN A 161 -0.16 9.78 -21.81
N SER A 162 -0.70 8.56 -21.91
CA SER A 162 -0.09 7.33 -21.35
C SER A 162 0.16 7.36 -19.83
N GLY A 163 -0.51 8.26 -19.12
CA GLY A 163 -0.42 8.41 -17.68
C GLY A 163 -1.26 9.58 -17.20
N VAL A 164 -1.43 9.72 -15.90
CA VAL A 164 -2.12 10.87 -15.29
C VAL A 164 -1.16 12.02 -15.08
N SER A 165 -1.61 13.23 -15.39
CA SER A 165 -0.88 14.47 -15.14
C SER A 165 -1.15 14.95 -13.71
N ILE A 166 -0.10 15.08 -12.90
CA ILE A 166 -0.14 15.53 -11.50
C ILE A 166 0.93 16.60 -11.31
N ALA A 167 0.51 17.82 -11.05
CA ALA A 167 1.39 18.96 -10.84
C ALA A 167 1.35 19.50 -9.40
N THR A 168 0.25 19.25 -8.68
CA THR A 168 0.03 19.80 -7.33
C THR A 168 -0.39 18.73 -6.34
N VAL A 169 -0.31 19.07 -5.04
CA VAL A 169 -0.86 18.22 -3.98
C VAL A 169 -2.36 18.04 -4.11
N ASP A 170 -3.08 19.05 -4.62
CA ASP A 170 -4.52 18.95 -4.83
C ASP A 170 -4.89 17.99 -5.96
N ASP A 171 -4.04 17.86 -6.98
CA ASP A 171 -4.21 16.83 -8.01
C ASP A 171 -4.09 15.42 -7.39
N ALA A 172 -3.16 15.22 -6.46
CA ALA A 172 -3.05 13.95 -5.75
C ALA A 172 -4.26 13.68 -4.84
N LYS A 173 -4.81 14.72 -4.18
CA LYS A 173 -6.05 14.61 -3.40
C LYS A 173 -7.23 14.21 -4.29
N LYS A 174 -7.36 14.83 -5.46
CA LYS A 174 -8.39 14.49 -6.44
C LYS A 174 -8.21 13.07 -6.98
N LEU A 175 -6.98 12.68 -7.30
CA LEU A 175 -6.64 11.37 -7.85
C LEU A 175 -7.08 10.24 -6.92
N TYR A 176 -6.88 10.36 -5.62
CA TYR A 176 -7.20 9.35 -4.62
C TYR A 176 -8.48 9.65 -3.83
N SER A 177 -9.27 10.62 -4.26
CA SER A 177 -10.55 10.94 -3.62
C SER A 177 -11.50 9.74 -3.55
N GLY A 178 -12.20 9.59 -2.43
CA GLY A 178 -13.13 8.49 -2.17
C GLY A 178 -12.46 7.17 -1.75
N PHE A 179 -11.13 7.09 -1.79
CA PHE A 179 -10.38 5.96 -1.25
C PHE A 179 -9.72 6.36 0.07
N ASP A 180 -10.08 5.73 1.16
CA ASP A 180 -9.39 5.94 2.43
C ASP A 180 -7.98 5.37 2.36
N LEU A 181 -6.97 6.24 2.24
CA LEU A 181 -5.58 5.85 2.08
C LEU A 181 -4.98 5.20 3.34
N CYS A 182 -5.61 5.38 4.48
CA CYS A 182 -5.23 4.75 5.75
C CYS A 182 -5.98 3.45 6.06
N ASP A 183 -6.94 3.04 5.20
CA ASP A 183 -7.61 1.76 5.35
C ASP A 183 -6.65 0.59 5.09
N ALA A 184 -6.75 -0.45 5.90
CA ALA A 184 -5.91 -1.65 5.79
C ALA A 184 -6.05 -2.37 4.44
N LYS A 185 -7.17 -2.19 3.76
CA LYS A 185 -7.47 -2.78 2.45
C LYS A 185 -7.13 -1.86 1.27
N THR A 186 -6.65 -0.64 1.53
CA THR A 186 -6.21 0.30 0.51
C THR A 186 -4.70 0.37 0.46
N SER A 187 -4.14 0.34 -0.75
CA SER A 187 -2.71 0.57 -1.00
C SER A 187 -2.51 1.23 -2.35
N VAL A 188 -1.48 2.06 -2.46
CA VAL A 188 -1.14 2.76 -3.69
C VAL A 188 0.24 2.29 -4.17
N SER A 189 0.40 2.15 -5.48
CA SER A 189 1.70 1.93 -6.10
C SER A 189 1.92 3.01 -7.15
N MET A 190 2.98 3.78 -7.00
CA MET A 190 3.34 4.90 -7.87
C MET A 190 4.57 4.51 -8.69
N THR A 191 4.40 4.41 -10.01
CA THR A 191 5.51 4.23 -10.95
C THR A 191 5.96 5.60 -11.41
N ILE A 192 7.01 6.10 -10.78
CA ILE A 192 7.57 7.44 -10.97
C ILE A 192 9.10 7.30 -10.87
N ASN A 193 9.83 8.32 -11.26
CA ASN A 193 11.30 8.29 -11.24
C ASN A 193 11.88 9.51 -10.53
N GLY A 194 12.54 10.45 -11.24
CA GLY A 194 13.17 11.61 -10.61
C GLY A 194 12.28 12.38 -9.62
N PRO A 195 11.01 12.68 -9.95
CA PRO A 195 10.09 13.36 -9.04
C PRO A 195 9.50 12.48 -7.91
N ALA A 196 10.01 11.26 -7.70
CA ALA A 196 9.49 10.34 -6.69
C ALA A 196 9.32 10.96 -5.29
N PRO A 197 10.25 11.76 -4.74
CA PRO A 197 10.07 12.41 -3.45
C PRO A 197 8.89 13.39 -3.42
N ILE A 198 8.66 14.11 -4.53
CA ILE A 198 7.57 15.09 -4.65
C ILE A 198 6.22 14.36 -4.64
N LEU A 199 6.07 13.33 -5.47
CA LEU A 199 4.84 12.55 -5.54
C LEU A 199 4.58 11.79 -4.24
N LEU A 200 5.61 11.30 -3.57
CA LEU A 200 5.49 10.70 -2.25
C LEU A 200 4.98 11.72 -1.23
N ALA A 201 5.51 12.94 -1.24
CA ALA A 201 5.06 14.01 -0.37
C ALA A 201 3.59 14.38 -0.64
N PHE A 202 3.18 14.47 -1.90
CA PHE A 202 1.78 14.71 -2.27
C PHE A 202 0.86 13.59 -1.78
N PHE A 203 1.25 12.34 -1.96
CA PHE A 203 0.50 11.19 -1.47
C PHE A 203 0.36 11.17 0.06
N MET A 204 1.44 11.43 0.79
CA MET A 204 1.41 11.50 2.25
C MET A 204 0.51 12.64 2.73
N ASN A 205 0.60 13.84 2.13
CA ASN A 205 -0.25 14.96 2.49
C ASN A 205 -1.73 14.69 2.15
N ALA A 206 -2.03 14.07 1.01
CA ALA A 206 -3.39 13.65 0.69
C ALA A 206 -3.96 12.69 1.75
N ALA A 207 -3.17 11.71 2.21
CA ALA A 207 -3.58 10.78 3.26
C ALA A 207 -3.83 11.50 4.60
N ILE A 208 -2.95 12.43 4.99
CA ILE A 208 -3.12 13.22 6.23
C ILE A 208 -4.41 14.04 6.17
N ASP A 209 -4.63 14.75 5.07
CA ASP A 209 -5.81 15.61 4.91
C ASP A 209 -7.11 14.80 4.87
N GLN A 210 -7.12 13.61 4.30
CA GLN A 210 -8.26 12.69 4.40
C GLN A 210 -8.58 12.32 5.86
N GLN A 211 -7.58 12.06 6.69
CA GLN A 211 -7.82 11.77 8.11
C GLN A 211 -8.26 13.02 8.88
N CYS A 212 -7.78 14.21 8.50
CA CYS A 212 -8.29 15.48 9.02
C CYS A 212 -9.76 15.68 8.65
N GLU A 213 -10.15 15.39 7.43
CA GLU A 213 -11.56 15.44 7.01
C GLU A 213 -12.45 14.50 7.82
N LYS A 214 -12.01 13.25 8.04
CA LYS A 214 -12.74 12.28 8.88
C LYS A 214 -12.88 12.80 10.30
N TYR A 215 -11.81 13.32 10.89
CA TYR A 215 -11.85 13.92 12.23
C TYR A 215 -12.85 15.09 12.31
N ILE A 216 -12.87 15.98 11.32
CA ILE A 216 -13.81 17.11 11.24
C ILE A 216 -15.27 16.61 11.21
N ILE A 217 -15.51 15.54 10.45
CA ILE A 217 -16.84 14.93 10.33
C ILE A 217 -17.27 14.27 11.64
N GLU A 218 -16.42 13.44 12.21
CA GLU A 218 -16.69 12.63 13.41
C GLU A 218 -16.90 13.52 14.66
N ASN A 219 -16.21 14.65 14.72
CA ASN A 219 -16.33 15.61 15.83
C ASN A 219 -17.31 16.75 15.58
N ASN A 220 -18.10 16.70 14.48
CA ASN A 220 -19.08 17.73 14.11
C ASN A 220 -18.49 19.15 13.99
N LEU A 221 -17.23 19.27 13.55
CA LEU A 221 -16.52 20.55 13.41
C LEU A 221 -16.76 21.25 12.09
N ARG A 222 -17.67 20.76 11.24
CA ARG A 222 -17.90 21.26 9.88
C ARG A 222 -18.19 22.77 9.81
N GLU A 223 -19.07 23.26 10.68
CA GLU A 223 -19.46 24.68 10.70
C GLU A 223 -18.30 25.57 11.14
N ALA A 224 -17.56 25.17 12.19
CA ALA A 224 -16.41 25.91 12.66
C ALA A 224 -15.29 25.97 11.61
N VAL A 225 -15.00 24.86 10.96
CA VAL A 225 -14.03 24.78 9.86
C VAL A 225 -14.47 25.62 8.67
N ASN A 226 -15.73 25.53 8.25
CA ASN A 226 -16.27 26.33 7.15
C ASN A 226 -16.20 27.83 7.45
N LYS A 227 -16.45 28.24 8.70
CA LYS A 227 -16.28 29.64 9.14
C LYS A 227 -14.82 30.10 9.05
N THR A 228 -13.89 29.25 9.47
CA THR A 228 -12.45 29.50 9.37
C THR A 228 -12.01 29.64 7.91
N ILE A 229 -12.45 28.73 7.04
CA ILE A 229 -12.15 28.80 5.61
C ILE A 229 -12.66 30.10 5.02
N LYS A 230 -13.93 30.43 5.26
CA LYS A 230 -14.53 31.68 4.76
C LYS A 230 -13.85 32.95 5.23
N SER A 231 -13.25 32.93 6.44
CA SER A 231 -12.54 34.09 6.99
C SER A 231 -11.14 34.29 6.43
N LYS A 232 -10.49 33.20 6.02
CA LYS A 232 -9.07 33.17 5.61
C LYS A 232 -8.88 33.14 4.09
N TYR A 233 -9.84 32.56 3.36
CA TYR A 233 -9.65 32.23 1.95
C TYR A 233 -10.85 32.68 1.11
N ASN A 234 -10.57 33.08 -0.14
CA ASN A 234 -11.62 33.29 -1.13
C ASN A 234 -12.10 31.92 -1.65
N ILE A 235 -13.31 31.51 -1.30
CA ILE A 235 -13.88 30.20 -1.65
C ILE A 235 -13.96 29.99 -3.16
N ASP A 236 -14.23 31.04 -3.91
CA ASP A 236 -14.37 30.97 -5.37
C ASP A 236 -13.03 30.71 -6.08
N ALA A 237 -11.92 31.04 -5.40
CA ALA A 237 -10.57 30.81 -5.90
C ALA A 237 -9.99 29.44 -5.49
N LEU A 238 -10.68 28.67 -4.63
CA LEU A 238 -10.21 27.34 -4.23
C LEU A 238 -10.29 26.33 -5.39
N PRO A 239 -9.35 25.39 -5.48
CA PRO A 239 -9.40 24.32 -6.47
C PRO A 239 -10.70 23.52 -6.37
N LYS A 240 -11.19 23.06 -7.52
CA LYS A 240 -12.44 22.31 -7.63
C LYS A 240 -12.18 20.96 -8.25
N TYR A 241 -12.97 19.96 -7.87
CA TYR A 241 -13.03 18.71 -8.59
C TYR A 241 -14.04 18.85 -9.74
N VAL A 242 -13.53 18.73 -10.96
CA VAL A 242 -14.36 18.82 -12.17
C VAL A 242 -14.61 17.39 -12.67
N GLY A 243 -15.86 16.97 -12.69
CA GLY A 243 -16.25 15.65 -13.20
C GLY A 243 -15.99 15.51 -14.70
N VAL A 244 -15.94 14.28 -15.18
CA VAL A 244 -15.73 13.97 -16.61
C VAL A 244 -16.80 14.54 -17.52
N ASP A 245 -17.97 14.81 -16.97
CA ASP A 245 -19.12 15.47 -17.63
C ASP A 245 -19.08 16.99 -17.56
N GLY A 246 -17.98 17.58 -17.06
CA GLY A 246 -17.81 19.02 -16.93
C GLY A 246 -18.51 19.67 -15.74
N ARG A 247 -19.12 18.87 -14.84
CA ARG A 247 -19.75 19.42 -13.64
C ARG A 247 -18.69 19.78 -12.60
N GLU A 248 -18.75 21.01 -12.12
CA GLU A 248 -17.93 21.45 -11.00
C GLU A 248 -18.50 20.98 -9.68
N ILE A 249 -17.60 20.50 -8.81
CA ILE A 249 -17.92 20.16 -7.43
C ILE A 249 -17.17 21.09 -6.51
N ILE A 250 -17.94 21.85 -5.71
CA ILE A 250 -17.33 22.76 -4.73
C ILE A 250 -16.66 21.93 -3.64
N PRO A 251 -15.36 22.12 -3.39
CA PRO A 251 -14.60 21.31 -2.42
C PRO A 251 -15.23 21.24 -1.03
N ALA A 252 -15.82 22.35 -0.58
CA ALA A 252 -16.48 22.44 0.73
C ALA A 252 -17.66 21.46 0.92
N LYS A 253 -18.24 20.96 -0.16
CA LYS A 253 -19.31 19.95 -0.10
C LYS A 253 -18.73 18.51 -0.05
N GLY A 254 -17.56 18.29 -0.64
CA GLY A 254 -16.89 16.99 -0.64
C GLY A 254 -17.75 15.83 -1.16
N ASN A 255 -18.81 16.13 -1.88
CA ASN A 255 -19.81 15.16 -2.30
C ASN A 255 -19.72 14.96 -3.82
N LEU A 256 -19.45 13.74 -4.22
CA LEU A 256 -19.39 13.30 -5.61
C LEU A 256 -20.63 12.48 -6.02
N GLU A 257 -21.73 12.57 -5.27
CA GLU A 257 -22.99 11.89 -5.60
C GLU A 257 -23.42 12.20 -7.04
N GLY A 258 -23.76 11.16 -7.77
CA GLY A 258 -24.15 11.24 -9.18
C GLY A 258 -22.97 11.33 -10.17
N ILE A 259 -21.73 11.46 -9.71
CA ILE A 259 -20.53 11.45 -10.56
C ILE A 259 -19.72 10.18 -10.40
N LEU A 260 -19.56 9.72 -9.17
CA LEU A 260 -18.92 8.45 -8.86
C LEU A 260 -19.95 7.34 -8.71
N PRO A 261 -19.54 6.06 -8.86
CA PRO A 261 -20.37 4.93 -8.54
C PRO A 261 -20.90 4.99 -7.11
N GLU A 262 -22.04 4.36 -6.87
CA GLU A 262 -22.65 4.24 -5.55
C GLU A 262 -21.66 3.71 -4.51
N GLY A 263 -21.66 4.27 -3.31
CA GLY A 263 -20.75 3.91 -2.22
C GLY A 263 -19.43 4.67 -2.19
N ASN A 264 -19.21 5.60 -3.12
CA ASN A 264 -18.04 6.48 -3.11
C ASN A 264 -18.38 7.82 -2.49
N ASP A 265 -17.70 8.18 -1.42
CA ASP A 265 -18.02 9.33 -0.55
C ASP A 265 -17.31 10.63 -0.89
N GLY A 266 -16.36 10.60 -1.83
CA GLY A 266 -15.57 11.78 -2.20
C GLY A 266 -14.62 12.27 -1.12
N LEU A 267 -14.22 11.41 -0.19
CA LEU A 267 -13.22 11.72 0.83
C LEU A 267 -11.95 12.29 0.19
N GLY A 268 -11.39 13.35 0.75
CA GLY A 268 -10.20 14.03 0.24
C GLY A 268 -10.48 15.32 -0.56
N LEU A 269 -11.76 15.70 -0.75
CA LEU A 269 -12.12 16.88 -1.53
C LEU A 269 -12.46 18.11 -0.68
N ARG A 270 -12.69 17.94 0.61
CA ARG A 270 -13.10 19.05 1.49
C ARG A 270 -11.98 20.07 1.73
N LEU A 271 -10.74 19.59 1.72
CA LEU A 271 -9.54 20.41 1.97
C LEU A 271 -8.73 20.66 0.68
N LEU A 272 -9.38 20.76 -0.49
CA LEU A 272 -8.71 21.21 -1.71
C LEU A 272 -8.27 22.68 -1.56
N GLY A 273 -7.01 22.96 -1.93
CA GLY A 273 -6.37 24.26 -1.76
C GLY A 273 -5.99 24.60 -0.31
N LEU A 274 -6.19 23.68 0.62
CA LEU A 274 -5.97 23.86 2.06
C LEU A 274 -5.26 22.62 2.63
N SER A 275 -4.69 22.78 3.83
CA SER A 275 -4.19 21.65 4.63
C SER A 275 -5.01 21.52 5.91
N GLY A 276 -5.02 20.33 6.50
CA GLY A 276 -5.58 20.12 7.84
C GLY A 276 -4.98 21.05 8.89
N SER A 277 -3.70 21.46 8.72
CA SER A 277 -3.02 22.41 9.60
C SER A 277 -3.60 23.83 9.53
N ASP A 278 -4.30 24.21 8.46
CA ASP A 278 -4.90 25.53 8.31
C ASP A 278 -6.20 25.67 9.12
N VAL A 279 -6.86 24.56 9.40
CA VAL A 279 -8.23 24.50 9.91
C VAL A 279 -8.37 23.79 11.25
N LEU A 280 -7.38 23.01 11.66
CA LEU A 280 -7.37 22.30 12.93
C LEU A 280 -6.32 22.87 13.90
N PRO A 281 -6.51 22.74 15.24
CA PRO A 281 -5.48 23.04 16.22
C PRO A 281 -4.20 22.22 15.98
N ALA A 282 -3.04 22.83 16.21
CA ALA A 282 -1.76 22.24 15.91
C ALA A 282 -1.52 20.88 16.60
N ASP A 283 -1.92 20.74 17.87
CA ASP A 283 -1.78 19.49 18.62
C ASP A 283 -2.66 18.36 18.08
N VAL A 284 -3.86 18.70 17.58
CA VAL A 284 -4.77 17.75 16.92
C VAL A 284 -4.20 17.32 15.58
N TYR A 285 -3.76 18.30 14.79
CA TYR A 285 -3.17 18.03 13.47
C TYR A 285 -1.94 17.10 13.58
N GLU A 286 -1.01 17.37 14.50
CA GLU A 286 0.20 16.54 14.64
C GLU A 286 -0.13 15.10 15.09
N LYS A 287 -1.15 14.89 15.92
CA LYS A 287 -1.62 13.53 16.26
C LYS A 287 -2.20 12.80 15.05
N ILE A 288 -3.04 13.47 14.27
CA ILE A 288 -3.63 12.89 13.05
C ILE A 288 -2.53 12.56 12.06
N LYS A 289 -1.59 13.47 11.83
CA LYS A 289 -0.44 13.28 10.94
C LYS A 289 0.40 12.07 11.35
N ALA A 290 0.77 11.95 12.62
CA ALA A 290 1.54 10.81 13.12
C ALA A 290 0.80 9.48 12.89
N THR A 291 -0.51 9.44 13.13
CA THR A 291 -1.34 8.27 12.91
C THR A 291 -1.45 7.94 11.41
N ALA A 292 -1.71 8.93 10.56
CA ALA A 292 -1.81 8.74 9.12
C ALA A 292 -0.50 8.19 8.54
N LEU A 293 0.64 8.79 8.88
CA LEU A 293 1.96 8.34 8.38
C LEU A 293 2.34 6.94 8.87
N SER A 294 1.85 6.51 10.03
CA SER A 294 2.09 5.15 10.53
C SER A 294 1.19 4.09 9.91
N THR A 295 0.07 4.48 9.27
CA THR A 295 -0.96 3.55 8.77
C THR A 295 -1.05 3.53 7.25
N VAL A 296 -0.74 4.63 6.56
CA VAL A 296 -0.77 4.72 5.10
C VAL A 296 0.12 3.67 4.45
N ARG A 297 -0.36 3.09 3.35
CA ARG A 297 0.37 2.03 2.62
C ARG A 297 0.56 2.42 1.17
N GLY A 298 1.81 2.42 0.75
CA GLY A 298 2.16 2.71 -0.62
C GLY A 298 3.55 2.21 -0.97
N THR A 299 3.80 2.13 -2.27
CA THR A 299 5.13 1.92 -2.84
C THR A 299 5.40 3.00 -3.86
N VAL A 300 6.60 3.55 -3.83
CA VAL A 300 7.10 4.47 -4.84
C VAL A 300 8.24 3.77 -5.55
N GLN A 301 8.12 3.64 -6.85
CA GLN A 301 9.16 3.03 -7.67
C GLN A 301 9.94 4.14 -8.38
N ALA A 302 11.26 4.18 -8.16
CA ALA A 302 12.19 4.99 -8.93
C ALA A 302 13.26 4.07 -9.50
N ASP A 303 13.29 3.91 -10.83
CA ASP A 303 14.29 3.11 -11.54
C ASP A 303 15.41 4.03 -12.07
N ILE A 304 16.28 4.42 -11.17
CA ILE A 304 17.34 5.41 -11.40
C ILE A 304 18.31 4.97 -12.49
N LEU A 305 18.74 3.71 -12.45
CA LEU A 305 19.71 3.20 -13.42
C LEU A 305 19.14 3.07 -14.82
N LYS A 306 17.88 2.67 -14.94
CA LYS A 306 17.21 2.56 -16.23
C LYS A 306 16.98 3.93 -16.86
N GLU A 307 16.61 4.94 -16.06
CA GLU A 307 16.46 6.30 -16.55
C GLU A 307 17.75 6.87 -17.07
N ASP A 308 18.83 6.73 -16.30
CA ASP A 308 20.13 7.26 -16.67
C ASP A 308 20.69 6.60 -17.93
N GLN A 309 20.55 5.29 -18.06
CA GLN A 309 21.19 4.51 -19.13
C GLN A 309 20.33 4.27 -20.37
N ALA A 310 19.02 4.14 -20.25
CA ALA A 310 18.18 3.63 -21.34
C ALA A 310 17.14 4.64 -21.83
N GLN A 311 16.65 5.55 -21.00
CA GLN A 311 15.55 6.45 -21.35
C GLN A 311 15.98 7.89 -21.55
N ASN A 312 17.18 8.25 -21.12
CA ASN A 312 17.73 9.63 -21.17
C ASN A 312 16.76 10.66 -20.57
N THR A 313 16.02 10.22 -19.54
CA THR A 313 14.98 10.99 -18.84
C THR A 313 15.43 11.39 -17.45
N CYS A 314 16.69 11.16 -17.11
CA CYS A 314 17.25 11.50 -15.83
C CYS A 314 17.34 13.03 -15.69
N ILE A 315 16.54 13.58 -14.78
CA ILE A 315 16.53 15.02 -14.48
C ILE A 315 17.69 15.38 -13.55
N PHE A 316 18.12 14.41 -12.76
CA PHE A 316 19.23 14.53 -11.81
C PHE A 316 20.36 13.55 -12.15
N SER A 317 21.51 13.72 -11.51
CA SER A 317 22.56 12.73 -11.62
C SER A 317 22.19 11.44 -10.87
N THR A 318 22.67 10.29 -11.34
CA THR A 318 22.47 8.99 -10.68
C THR A 318 22.84 9.03 -9.19
N GLU A 319 23.86 9.80 -8.83
CA GLU A 319 24.31 9.96 -7.45
C GLU A 319 23.29 10.75 -6.60
N LEU A 320 22.72 11.82 -7.16
CA LEU A 320 21.73 12.63 -6.48
C LEU A 320 20.41 11.86 -6.29
N ASP A 321 19.97 11.16 -7.33
CA ASP A 321 18.74 10.35 -7.29
C ASP A 321 18.83 9.23 -6.25
N ARG A 322 19.97 8.56 -6.15
CA ARG A 322 20.19 7.55 -5.09
C ARG A 322 20.06 8.14 -3.69
N LYS A 323 20.52 9.37 -3.48
CA LYS A 323 20.39 10.04 -2.17
C LYS A 323 18.97 10.50 -1.87
N SER A 324 18.16 10.73 -2.90
CA SER A 324 16.78 11.22 -2.76
C SER A 324 15.78 10.10 -2.44
N VAL A 325 16.12 8.84 -2.73
CA VAL A 325 15.18 7.68 -2.62
C VAL A 325 15.46 6.84 -1.37
N VAL A 326 16.46 7.12 -0.60
CA VAL A 326 16.78 6.50 0.68
C VAL A 326 16.19 7.34 1.81
#